data_4388889edbb1846c8f0b4837ee613a58
#
_entry.id   4388889edbb1846c8f0b4837ee613a58
#
_cell.length_a   1.000
_cell.length_b   1.000
_cell.length_c   1.000
_cell.angle_alpha   90.00
_cell.angle_beta   90.00
_cell.angle_gamma   90.00
#
_symmetry.space_group_name_H-M   'P 1'
#
loop_
_entity.id
_entity.type
_entity.pdbx_description
1 polymer ?
#
loop_
_entity_poly.entity_id
_entity_poly.type
_entity_poly.pdbx_seq_one_letter_code
_entity_poly.pdbx_strand_id
1 'polypeptide(L)'
;MWENRIRVIVIKQMNHLSKSKWTSIERLNGWRHYEVLNVLKKRQEVEMFSVCESDIKIMIPTNDLKDKSKWVTGWVGKKSNSD
;
A
#
# COMPACT_ATOMS: atom_id res chain seq x y z
N MET A 1 3.36 29.66 4.92
CA MET A 1 3.24 28.84 6.02
C MET A 1 2.29 27.74 5.85
N TRP A 2 1.12 28.02 5.31
CA TRP A 2 0.19 27.02 5.05
C TRP A 2 0.73 25.96 4.13
N GLU A 3 1.39 26.36 3.05
CA GLU A 3 1.87 25.41 2.09
C GLU A 3 2.93 24.51 2.68
N ASN A 4 3.77 25.07 3.54
CA ASN A 4 4.80 24.27 4.15
C ASN A 4 4.20 23.23 5.08
N ARG A 5 3.15 23.62 5.79
CA ARG A 5 2.51 22.70 6.68
C ARG A 5 1.87 21.55 5.92
N ILE A 6 1.22 21.86 4.81
CA ILE A 6 0.60 20.85 3.99
C ILE A 6 1.66 19.92 3.42
N ARG A 7 2.80 20.47 2.99
CA ARG A 7 3.84 19.65 2.47
C ARG A 7 4.38 18.69 3.51
N VAL A 8 4.56 19.15 4.72
CA VAL A 8 5.08 18.31 5.79
C VAL A 8 4.12 17.16 6.05
N ILE A 9 2.83 17.43 6.03
CA ILE A 9 1.85 16.38 6.26
C ILE A 9 1.92 15.33 5.16
N VAL A 10 2.05 15.76 3.90
CA VAL A 10 2.11 14.83 2.80
C VAL A 10 3.37 13.96 2.92
N ILE A 11 4.50 14.56 3.28
CA ILE A 11 5.72 13.81 3.42
C ILE A 11 5.60 12.80 4.54
N LYS A 12 4.97 13.18 5.64
CA LYS A 12 4.77 12.24 6.72
C LYS A 12 3.89 11.09 6.30
N GLN A 13 2.85 11.36 5.52
CA GLN A 13 1.99 10.29 5.06
C GLN A 13 2.75 9.32 4.19
N MET A 14 3.62 9.81 3.32
CA MET A 14 4.39 8.92 2.49
C MET A 14 5.39 8.11 3.32
N ASN A 15 5.95 8.70 4.37
CA ASN A 15 6.84 7.97 5.21
C ASN A 15 6.11 6.88 5.98
N HIS A 16 4.84 7.13 6.32
CA HIS A 16 4.05 6.15 7.01
C HIS A 16 3.69 4.96 6.13
N LEU A 17 3.80 5.09 4.81
CA LEU A 17 3.49 3.99 3.93
C LEU A 17 4.56 2.90 4.03
N SER A 18 5.79 3.26 4.43
CA SER A 18 6.84 2.26 4.52
C SER A 18 6.46 1.18 5.52
N LYS A 19 6.54 -0.06 5.12
CA LYS A 19 6.20 -1.23 5.93
C LYS A 19 4.73 -1.29 6.32
N SER A 20 3.88 -0.48 5.68
CA SER A 20 2.45 -0.54 5.97
C SER A 20 1.82 -1.76 5.31
N LYS A 21 0.72 -2.23 5.90
CA LYS A 21 0.05 -3.42 5.47
C LYS A 21 -1.23 -3.07 4.75
N TRP A 22 -1.53 -3.78 3.69
CA TRP A 22 -2.66 -3.48 2.84
C TRP A 22 -3.34 -4.74 2.35
N THR A 23 -4.62 -4.65 2.07
CA THR A 23 -5.39 -5.74 1.48
C THR A 23 -5.97 -5.24 0.16
N SER A 24 -5.66 -5.96 -0.91
CA SER A 24 -6.22 -5.64 -2.21
C SER A 24 -7.66 -6.13 -2.27
N ILE A 25 -8.54 -5.33 -2.84
CA ILE A 25 -9.93 -5.74 -3.01
C ILE A 25 -9.98 -6.91 -3.98
N GLU A 26 -9.14 -6.89 -5.02
CA GLU A 26 -9.08 -7.98 -5.96
C GLU A 26 -7.80 -8.76 -5.72
N ARG A 27 -7.79 -10.04 -6.08
CA ARG A 27 -6.59 -10.83 -5.93
C ARG A 27 -5.60 -10.43 -6.99
N LEU A 28 -4.39 -10.08 -6.57
CA LEU A 28 -3.32 -9.75 -7.49
C LEU A 28 -2.33 -10.89 -7.41
N ASN A 29 -2.08 -11.54 -8.54
CA ASN A 29 -1.21 -12.70 -8.59
C ASN A 29 -1.67 -13.79 -7.60
N GLY A 30 -2.97 -13.87 -7.38
CA GLY A 30 -3.53 -14.87 -6.51
C GLY A 30 -3.61 -14.52 -5.04
N TRP A 31 -3.08 -13.36 -4.66
CA TRP A 31 -3.03 -12.99 -3.26
C TRP A 31 -3.64 -11.63 -3.01
N ARG A 32 -4.08 -11.38 -1.81
CA ARG A 32 -4.70 -10.10 -1.46
C ARG A 32 -3.91 -9.35 -0.40
N HIS A 33 -3.14 -10.01 0.46
CA HIS A 33 -2.44 -9.33 1.54
C HIS A 33 -1.03 -8.95 1.12
N TYR A 34 -0.75 -7.67 1.17
CA TYR A 34 0.53 -7.12 0.73
C TYR A 34 1.11 -6.17 1.76
N GLU A 35 2.40 -6.01 1.73
CA GLU A 35 3.08 -5.07 2.62
C GLU A 35 4.00 -4.21 1.79
N VAL A 36 4.09 -2.92 2.13
CA VAL A 36 4.94 -2.00 1.38
C VAL A 36 6.40 -2.25 1.71
N LEU A 37 7.18 -2.51 0.68
CA LEU A 37 8.60 -2.75 0.81
C LEU A 37 9.38 -1.46 0.63
N ASN A 38 9.08 -0.70 -0.40
CA ASN A 38 9.76 0.56 -0.68
C ASN A 38 8.77 1.64 -1.11
N VAL A 39 9.05 2.87 -0.74
CA VAL A 39 8.25 4.00 -1.18
C VAL A 39 9.10 4.80 -2.14
N LEU A 40 8.65 4.91 -3.38
CA LEU A 40 9.39 5.62 -4.42
C LEU A 40 8.78 7.01 -4.58
N LYS A 41 9.24 7.95 -3.76
CA LYS A 41 8.60 9.25 -3.65
C LYS A 41 8.61 10.04 -4.94
N LYS A 42 9.68 9.99 -5.69
CA LYS A 42 9.75 10.75 -6.92
C LYS A 42 8.78 10.23 -7.96
N ARG A 43 8.51 8.95 -7.96
CA ARG A 43 7.61 8.36 -8.93
C ARG A 43 6.19 8.27 -8.38
N GLN A 44 6.02 8.58 -7.11
CA GLN A 44 4.74 8.47 -6.43
C GLN A 44 4.18 7.07 -6.60
N GLU A 45 5.04 6.09 -6.33
CA GLU A 45 4.68 4.68 -6.40
C GLU A 45 5.20 3.98 -5.18
N VAL A 46 4.66 2.82 -4.88
CA VAL A 46 5.17 1.97 -3.82
C VAL A 46 5.45 0.60 -4.41
N GLU A 47 6.48 -0.04 -3.89
CA GLU A 47 6.77 -1.42 -4.23
C GLU A 47 6.26 -2.25 -3.07
N MET A 48 5.46 -3.26 -3.37
CA MET A 48 4.87 -4.10 -2.35
C MET A 48 5.22 -5.55 -2.62
N PHE A 49 5.19 -6.37 -1.59
CA PHE A 49 5.38 -7.80 -1.76
C PHE A 49 4.20 -8.55 -1.13
N SER A 50 3.90 -9.72 -1.68
CA SER A 50 2.84 -10.53 -1.12
C SER A 50 3.32 -11.13 0.19
N VAL A 51 2.52 -11.05 1.23
CA VAL A 51 2.88 -11.59 2.51
C VAL A 51 2.93 -13.10 2.46
N CYS A 52 2.07 -13.70 1.65
CA CYS A 52 2.01 -15.14 1.55
C CYS A 52 3.06 -15.72 0.61
N GLU A 53 3.54 -14.91 -0.34
CA GLU A 53 4.56 -15.39 -1.26
C GLU A 53 5.49 -14.22 -1.55
N SER A 54 6.51 -14.05 -0.75
CA SER A 54 7.31 -12.83 -0.75
C SER A 54 8.12 -12.59 -2.02
N ASP A 55 8.23 -13.60 -2.89
CA ASP A 55 8.90 -13.38 -4.15
C ASP A 55 8.05 -12.56 -5.11
N ILE A 56 6.75 -12.49 -4.88
CA ILE A 56 5.87 -11.73 -5.74
C ILE A 56 5.92 -10.27 -5.31
N LYS A 57 6.37 -9.41 -6.22
CA LYS A 57 6.47 -7.98 -5.95
C LYS A 57 5.69 -7.22 -7.00
N ILE A 58 5.05 -6.14 -6.60
CA ILE A 58 4.24 -5.32 -7.51
C ILE A 58 4.55 -3.86 -7.27
N MET A 59 4.31 -3.05 -8.29
CA MET A 59 4.48 -1.60 -8.20
C MET A 59 3.10 -0.96 -8.34
N ILE A 60 2.74 -0.14 -7.36
CA ILE A 60 1.41 0.45 -7.30
C ILE A 60 1.54 1.97 -7.16
N PRO A 61 0.81 2.75 -7.95
CA PRO A 61 0.81 4.19 -7.74
C PRO A 61 0.24 4.51 -6.36
N THR A 62 0.82 5.49 -5.67
CA THR A 62 0.33 5.81 -4.34
C THR A 62 -1.13 6.26 -4.38
N ASN A 63 -1.58 6.82 -5.49
CA ASN A 63 -2.98 7.22 -5.59
C ASN A 63 -3.91 6.01 -5.55
N ASP A 64 -3.46 4.85 -6.01
CA ASP A 64 -4.31 3.67 -5.95
C ASP A 64 -4.55 3.25 -4.52
N LEU A 65 -3.59 3.45 -3.63
CA LEU A 65 -3.78 3.09 -2.24
C LEU A 65 -4.82 3.95 -1.56
N LYS A 66 -5.09 5.14 -2.10
CA LYS A 66 -6.10 6.01 -1.54
C LYS A 66 -7.48 5.65 -2.05
N ASP A 67 -7.56 4.79 -3.06
CA ASP A 67 -8.82 4.41 -3.67
C ASP A 67 -9.39 3.24 -2.90
N LYS A 68 -10.43 3.47 -2.13
CA LYS A 68 -11.00 2.44 -1.28
C LYS A 68 -11.68 1.34 -2.05
N SER A 69 -11.88 1.52 -3.34
CA SER A 69 -12.42 0.46 -4.16
C SER A 69 -11.31 -0.50 -4.62
N LYS A 70 -10.06 -0.15 -4.37
CA LYS A 70 -8.94 -0.99 -4.78
C LYS A 70 -8.16 -1.55 -3.61
N TRP A 71 -7.98 -0.77 -2.55
CA TRP A 71 -7.17 -1.18 -1.41
C TRP A 71 -7.79 -0.80 -0.08
N VAL A 72 -7.55 -1.63 0.92
CA VAL A 72 -8.01 -1.37 2.27
C VAL A 72 -6.80 -1.45 3.18
N THR A 73 -6.69 -0.53 4.14
CA THR A 73 -5.55 -0.53 5.04
C THR A 73 -5.62 -1.72 5.97
N GLY A 74 -4.47 -2.27 6.28
CA GLY A 74 -4.36 -3.42 7.16
C GLY A 74 -4.67 -4.72 6.44
N TRP A 75 -4.53 -5.81 7.14
CA TRP A 75 -4.85 -7.12 6.58
C TRP A 75 -6.22 -7.51 7.10
N VAL A 76 -7.20 -7.49 6.21
CA VAL A 76 -8.58 -7.77 6.57
C VAL A 76 -9.14 -8.90 5.74
N GLY A 77 -10.30 -9.33 6.09
CA GLY A 77 -11.02 -10.31 5.29
C GLY A 77 -10.64 -11.71 5.56
N LYS A 78 -9.85 -11.92 6.54
CA LYS A 78 -9.48 -13.11 6.72
C LYS A 78 -10.33 -13.95 7.38
N LYS A 79 -11.19 -13.59 8.04
CA LYS A 79 -11.98 -14.41 8.65
C LYS A 79 -12.57 -15.32 7.79
N SER A 80 -12.85 -15.03 6.75
CA SER A 80 -13.48 -15.91 5.88
C SER A 80 -12.47 -16.66 5.17
N ASN A 81 -11.44 -16.69 5.49
CA ASN A 81 -10.56 -17.45 4.85
C ASN A 81 -9.79 -16.99 4.01
N SER A 82 -9.52 -16.41 3.93
CA SER A 82 -9.05 -16.09 3.23
C SER A 82 -8.15 -15.95 2.49
N ASP A 83 -7.52 -15.63 2.17
CA ASP A 83 -6.60 -15.52 1.14
C ASP A 83 -6.12 -16.82 0.79
#